data_e52575433bbcf2203f4dd2a82faaa05b
#
_entry.id   e52575433bbcf2203f4dd2a82faaa05b
#
_cell.length_a   1.000
_cell.length_b   1.000
_cell.length_c   1.000
_cell.angle_alpha   90.00
_cell.angle_beta   90.00
_cell.angle_gamma   90.00
#
_symmetry.space_group_name_H-M   'P 1'
#
loop_
_entity.id
_entity.type
_entity.pdbx_description
1 polymer ?
#
loop_
_entity_poly.entity_id
_entity_poly.type
_entity_poly.pdbx_seq_one_letter_code
_entity_poly.pdbx_strand_id
1 'polypeptide(L)'
;TVTPLTPGSHAAGAGGIGETDGSAGGVATGGEGGDGATGGVDGGVGGAGGKGGQGHNTGVGDAFGGDGGIGGDGNGALGAAGGNGGTGGAGGNGGRGGMLIGNGGAGGAGGTGGTGGGGAAGFAGGVGGAGGEGLTDGAGTAEGGTGGLGGLGGVGGTGGMGGSGGVGGNGGAAGSLIGLGGGGGAGGVGGTGGIGGIGGAGGNGGAGGAGTTTGGGATIGGGGGTGGVGGAGGTGGTGGAGGTTGGSGGAGGLIGWAGAAGGTGAGGTGGQGGLGGQGGNGGNGGTGATGGQGGDFALGGNGGAGGAGGSPGGSSGIQGNMGPPGTQGADG
;
A
#
# COMPACT_ATOMS: atom_id res chain seq x y z
N THR A 1 -7.73 -27.47 10.01
CA THR A 1 -7.95 -26.03 10.23
C THR A 1 -6.65 -25.44 10.74
N VAL A 2 -5.86 -24.86 9.83
CA VAL A 2 -4.68 -24.09 10.20
C VAL A 2 -5.20 -22.70 10.57
N THR A 3 -5.15 -22.34 11.85
CA THR A 3 -5.41 -20.98 12.30
C THR A 3 -4.31 -20.08 11.71
N PRO A 4 -4.65 -18.97 11.01
CA PRO A 4 -3.64 -18.03 10.59
C PRO A 4 -2.99 -17.45 11.85
N LEU A 5 -1.67 -17.54 11.95
CA LEU A 5 -0.89 -16.77 12.93
C LEU A 5 -1.16 -15.29 12.65
N THR A 6 -1.71 -14.58 13.64
CA THR A 6 -1.75 -13.13 13.60
C THR A 6 -0.31 -12.61 13.49
N PRO A 7 0.00 -11.76 12.50
CA PRO A 7 1.32 -11.15 12.38
C PRO A 7 1.56 -10.30 13.64
N GLY A 8 2.36 -10.81 14.57
CA GLY A 8 2.72 -10.09 15.78
C GLY A 8 3.79 -9.06 15.44
N SER A 9 3.51 -7.78 15.66
CA SER A 9 4.55 -6.78 15.82
C SER A 9 5.30 -7.09 17.13
N HIS A 10 6.58 -7.44 17.03
CA HIS A 10 7.40 -7.63 18.23
C HIS A 10 7.91 -6.25 18.68
N ALA A 11 7.56 -5.87 19.91
CA ALA A 11 8.15 -4.69 20.53
C ALA A 11 9.63 -4.99 20.86
N ALA A 12 10.49 -4.00 20.64
CA ALA A 12 11.90 -4.10 20.97
C ALA A 12 12.11 -4.01 22.51
N GLY A 13 13.20 -4.57 23.00
CA GLY A 13 13.59 -4.50 24.40
C GLY A 13 13.95 -3.06 24.80
N ALA A 14 13.59 -2.66 26.04
CA ALA A 14 14.05 -1.40 26.60
C ALA A 14 15.54 -1.46 26.93
N GLY A 15 16.23 -0.30 26.82
CA GLY A 15 17.63 -0.16 27.24
C GLY A 15 17.80 -0.38 28.75
N GLY A 16 18.92 -0.93 29.15
CA GLY A 16 19.27 -1.15 30.56
C GLY A 16 19.55 0.17 31.31
N ILE A 17 19.32 0.18 32.60
CA ILE A 17 19.67 1.33 33.48
C ILE A 17 21.16 1.34 33.67
N GLY A 18 21.81 2.49 33.42
CA GLY A 18 23.20 2.74 33.81
C GLY A 18 23.23 3.51 35.13
N GLU A 19 23.86 2.94 36.16
CA GLU A 19 24.04 3.59 37.45
C GLU A 19 25.53 3.77 37.79
N THR A 20 25.88 4.89 38.40
CA THR A 20 27.21 5.11 38.99
C THR A 20 27.06 5.88 40.33
N ASP A 21 27.90 5.55 41.29
CA ASP A 21 27.93 6.24 42.58
C ASP A 21 28.57 7.63 42.53
N GLY A 22 29.18 8.00 41.39
CA GLY A 22 29.67 9.36 41.12
C GLY A 22 30.75 9.89 42.06
N SER A 23 31.30 9.06 42.95
CA SER A 23 32.28 9.47 43.97
C SER A 23 33.60 10.01 43.39
N ALA A 24 33.81 9.92 42.07
CA ALA A 24 34.98 10.39 41.36
C ALA A 24 34.69 11.10 40.02
N GLY A 25 33.49 11.69 39.83
CA GLY A 25 33.12 12.32 38.58
C GLY A 25 32.81 11.30 37.45
N GLY A 26 32.35 10.11 37.82
CA GLY A 26 31.95 9.07 36.83
C GLY A 26 30.75 9.51 36.00
N VAL A 27 30.68 9.03 34.76
CA VAL A 27 29.57 9.28 33.84
C VAL A 27 28.61 8.08 33.86
N ALA A 28 27.32 8.32 34.10
CA ALA A 28 26.28 7.30 33.97
C ALA A 28 25.62 7.42 32.61
N THR A 29 25.61 6.34 31.82
CA THR A 29 24.95 6.31 30.52
C THR A 29 23.90 5.21 30.49
N GLY A 30 22.68 5.56 30.18
CA GLY A 30 21.61 4.59 29.93
C GLY A 30 21.89 3.78 28.67
N GLY A 31 21.46 2.51 28.64
CA GLY A 31 21.60 1.64 27.46
C GLY A 31 20.65 2.10 26.34
N GLU A 32 21.06 1.90 25.10
CA GLU A 32 20.21 2.17 23.93
C GLU A 32 18.97 1.25 23.91
N GLY A 33 17.86 1.76 23.41
CA GLY A 33 16.66 0.96 23.13
C GLY A 33 16.90 0.04 21.92
N GLY A 34 16.39 -1.19 21.99
CA GLY A 34 16.47 -2.11 20.85
C GLY A 34 15.58 -1.66 19.68
N ASP A 35 15.97 -2.00 18.44
CA ASP A 35 15.17 -1.69 17.26
C ASP A 35 13.90 -2.51 17.18
N GLY A 36 12.83 -1.92 16.61
CA GLY A 36 11.58 -2.60 16.31
C GLY A 36 11.76 -3.63 15.19
N ALA A 37 11.12 -4.78 15.33
CA ALA A 37 11.14 -5.80 14.28
C ALA A 37 10.36 -5.34 13.05
N THR A 38 10.84 -5.69 11.84
CA THR A 38 10.08 -5.52 10.60
C THR A 38 8.79 -6.31 10.65
N GLY A 39 7.72 -5.80 10.07
CA GLY A 39 6.45 -6.51 9.92
C GLY A 39 6.63 -7.88 9.24
N GLY A 40 5.79 -8.87 9.56
CA GLY A 40 5.88 -10.23 9.00
C GLY A 40 5.77 -10.29 7.48
N VAL A 41 6.33 -11.33 6.84
CA VAL A 41 6.35 -11.52 5.37
C VAL A 41 4.98 -11.60 4.72
N ASP A 42 3.94 -11.92 5.48
CA ASP A 42 2.54 -11.95 5.02
C ASP A 42 1.82 -10.61 5.19
N GLY A 43 2.58 -9.55 5.49
CA GLY A 43 2.10 -8.21 5.81
C GLY A 43 1.94 -8.01 7.32
N GLY A 44 2.36 -6.87 7.78
CA GLY A 44 2.24 -6.51 9.17
C GLY A 44 2.78 -5.11 9.45
N VAL A 45 2.29 -4.52 10.52
CA VAL A 45 2.81 -3.24 11.05
C VAL A 45 4.21 -3.48 11.58
N GLY A 46 5.14 -2.55 11.31
CA GLY A 46 6.47 -2.59 11.92
C GLY A 46 6.38 -2.52 13.46
N GLY A 47 7.26 -3.23 14.14
CA GLY A 47 7.34 -3.18 15.60
C GLY A 47 7.80 -1.80 16.09
N ALA A 48 7.33 -1.37 17.26
CA ALA A 48 7.84 -0.15 17.88
C ALA A 48 9.28 -0.33 18.33
N GLY A 49 10.11 0.73 18.20
CA GLY A 49 11.45 0.77 18.79
C GLY A 49 11.37 0.73 20.32
N GLY A 50 12.37 0.17 20.95
CA GLY A 50 12.49 0.12 22.42
C GLY A 50 12.85 1.50 22.97
N LYS A 51 12.40 1.75 24.22
CA LYS A 51 12.77 2.95 24.96
C LYS A 51 14.26 2.90 25.35
N GLY A 52 14.99 4.01 25.23
CA GLY A 52 16.34 4.15 25.77
C GLY A 52 16.35 4.00 27.29
N GLY A 53 17.45 3.50 27.83
CA GLY A 53 17.65 3.32 29.27
C GLY A 53 17.91 4.64 30.00
N GLN A 54 17.64 4.65 31.28
CA GLN A 54 17.92 5.78 32.16
C GLN A 54 19.40 5.78 32.57
N GLY A 55 20.07 6.95 32.50
CA GLY A 55 21.34 7.17 33.19
C GLY A 55 21.10 7.88 34.50
N HIS A 56 21.60 7.33 35.62
CA HIS A 56 21.44 7.91 36.96
C HIS A 56 22.81 8.06 37.62
N ASN A 57 23.18 9.27 37.96
CA ASN A 57 24.40 9.58 38.70
C ASN A 57 24.04 10.20 40.07
N THR A 58 24.40 9.52 41.14
CA THR A 58 24.17 9.98 42.51
C THR A 58 25.24 10.94 43.03
N GLY A 59 26.29 11.22 42.26
CA GLY A 59 27.42 12.09 42.58
C GLY A 59 27.48 13.36 41.76
N VAL A 60 28.68 13.88 41.58
CA VAL A 60 28.95 15.13 40.82
C VAL A 60 29.22 14.96 39.35
N GLY A 61 29.21 13.73 38.82
CA GLY A 61 29.43 13.41 37.42
C GLY A 61 28.18 13.62 36.55
N ASP A 62 28.36 13.51 35.26
CA ASP A 62 27.30 13.65 34.27
C ASP A 62 26.42 12.38 34.16
N ALA A 63 25.18 12.54 33.72
CA ALA A 63 24.28 11.42 33.46
C ALA A 63 23.58 11.63 32.11
N PHE A 64 23.70 10.62 31.23
CA PHE A 64 23.13 10.61 29.88
C PHE A 64 22.11 9.50 29.79
N GLY A 65 20.92 9.82 29.30
CA GLY A 65 19.94 8.81 28.91
C GLY A 65 20.36 8.11 27.61
N GLY A 66 20.05 6.83 27.47
CA GLY A 66 20.27 6.09 26.23
C GLY A 66 19.28 6.51 25.15
N ASP A 67 19.69 6.37 23.88
CA ASP A 67 18.85 6.65 22.73
C ASP A 67 17.71 5.63 22.59
N GLY A 68 16.58 6.04 22.02
CA GLY A 68 15.48 5.15 21.67
C GLY A 68 15.80 4.32 20.43
N GLY A 69 15.33 3.07 20.40
CA GLY A 69 15.48 2.20 19.23
C GLY A 69 14.65 2.66 18.02
N ILE A 70 15.09 2.27 16.85
CA ILE A 70 14.40 2.56 15.58
C ILE A 70 13.09 1.78 15.51
N GLY A 71 12.03 2.38 14.97
CA GLY A 71 10.79 1.66 14.63
C GLY A 71 11.02 0.71 13.47
N GLY A 72 10.49 -0.50 13.55
CA GLY A 72 10.59 -1.48 12.47
C GLY A 72 9.79 -1.05 11.24
N ASP A 73 10.26 -1.39 10.04
CA ASP A 73 9.54 -1.10 8.80
C ASP A 73 8.21 -1.84 8.74
N GLY A 74 7.17 -1.17 8.24
CA GLY A 74 5.96 -1.85 7.81
C GLY A 74 6.30 -2.77 6.66
N ASN A 75 6.11 -4.08 6.82
CA ASN A 75 6.21 -4.97 5.68
C ASN A 75 4.89 -4.88 4.91
N GLY A 76 4.92 -4.17 3.76
CA GLY A 76 4.03 -4.60 2.72
C GLY A 76 4.45 -6.01 2.33
N ALA A 77 3.91 -7.06 2.92
CA ALA A 77 3.64 -8.19 2.07
C ALA A 77 2.97 -7.56 0.87
N LEU A 78 3.58 -7.64 -0.31
CA LEU A 78 3.02 -7.17 -1.57
C LEU A 78 1.50 -7.18 -1.39
N GLY A 79 0.91 -6.01 -1.07
CA GLY A 79 -0.46 -5.95 -0.58
C GLY A 79 -1.27 -6.83 -1.49
N ALA A 80 -1.95 -7.82 -0.97
CA ALA A 80 -2.46 -8.92 -1.77
C ALA A 80 -3.01 -8.36 -3.07
N ALA A 81 -2.50 -8.82 -4.19
CA ALA A 81 -2.96 -8.35 -5.49
C ALA A 81 -4.47 -8.56 -5.59
N GLY A 82 -5.19 -7.61 -6.14
CA GLY A 82 -6.61 -7.79 -6.38
C GLY A 82 -6.88 -9.00 -7.28
N GLY A 83 -7.95 -9.75 -7.04
CA GLY A 83 -8.35 -10.86 -7.89
C GLY A 83 -8.64 -10.41 -9.33
N ASN A 84 -8.38 -11.26 -10.33
CA ASN A 84 -8.69 -10.95 -11.71
C ASN A 84 -10.20 -10.98 -11.96
N GLY A 85 -10.68 -10.12 -12.86
CA GLY A 85 -12.07 -10.15 -13.34
C GLY A 85 -12.39 -11.42 -14.15
N GLY A 86 -13.59 -11.93 -14.03
CA GLY A 86 -14.06 -13.07 -14.80
C GLY A 86 -14.24 -12.71 -16.30
N THR A 87 -14.11 -13.71 -17.17
CA THR A 87 -14.33 -13.53 -18.62
C THR A 87 -15.81 -13.32 -18.93
N GLY A 88 -16.11 -12.49 -19.93
CA GLY A 88 -17.48 -12.32 -20.44
C GLY A 88 -18.01 -13.59 -21.10
N GLY A 89 -19.30 -13.86 -20.96
CA GLY A 89 -19.94 -15.00 -21.62
C GLY A 89 -20.01 -14.85 -23.12
N ALA A 90 -20.02 -15.96 -23.87
CA ALA A 90 -20.24 -15.92 -25.31
C ALA A 90 -21.66 -15.49 -25.66
N GLY A 91 -21.84 -14.76 -26.75
CA GLY A 91 -23.16 -14.44 -27.30
C GLY A 91 -23.87 -15.68 -27.82
N GLY A 92 -25.21 -15.73 -27.66
CA GLY A 92 -26.03 -16.83 -28.22
C GLY A 92 -26.07 -16.78 -29.73
N ASN A 93 -26.11 -17.95 -30.37
CA ASN A 93 -26.28 -18.04 -31.82
C ASN A 93 -27.70 -17.61 -32.24
N GLY A 94 -27.81 -16.95 -33.41
CA GLY A 94 -29.10 -16.60 -33.99
C GLY A 94 -29.89 -17.85 -34.44
N GLY A 95 -31.21 -17.81 -34.29
CA GLY A 95 -32.10 -18.89 -34.75
C GLY A 95 -32.12 -19.03 -36.29
N ARG A 96 -32.34 -20.25 -36.79
CA ARG A 96 -32.51 -20.47 -38.21
C ARG A 96 -33.83 -19.89 -38.72
N GLY A 97 -33.85 -19.36 -39.92
CA GLY A 97 -35.07 -19.02 -40.64
C GLY A 97 -35.94 -20.25 -40.97
N GLY A 98 -37.19 -20.03 -41.40
CA GLY A 98 -38.09 -21.09 -41.83
C GLY A 98 -37.49 -21.96 -42.95
N MET A 99 -37.93 -23.22 -43.10
CA MET A 99 -37.28 -24.22 -43.93
C MET A 99 -37.19 -23.80 -45.40
N LEU A 100 -38.17 -23.15 -45.98
CA LEU A 100 -38.20 -22.71 -47.36
C LEU A 100 -37.97 -21.19 -47.47
N ILE A 101 -38.67 -20.43 -46.64
CA ILE A 101 -38.69 -18.95 -46.68
C ILE A 101 -38.55 -18.46 -45.26
N GLY A 102 -37.61 -17.52 -45.02
CA GLY A 102 -37.42 -16.87 -43.75
C GLY A 102 -36.00 -16.37 -43.55
N ASN A 103 -35.85 -15.31 -42.82
CA ASN A 103 -34.53 -14.76 -42.47
C ASN A 103 -33.95 -15.48 -41.26
N GLY A 104 -32.64 -15.66 -41.22
CA GLY A 104 -31.91 -16.09 -40.04
C GLY A 104 -31.90 -14.99 -38.97
N GLY A 105 -31.97 -15.38 -37.73
CA GLY A 105 -31.84 -14.46 -36.59
C GLY A 105 -30.40 -13.98 -36.42
N ALA A 106 -30.20 -12.75 -35.92
CA ALA A 106 -28.89 -12.25 -35.58
C ALA A 106 -28.30 -13.01 -34.37
N GLY A 107 -26.99 -13.18 -34.36
CA GLY A 107 -26.24 -13.65 -33.21
C GLY A 107 -26.20 -12.58 -32.10
N GLY A 108 -26.22 -13.02 -30.85
CA GLY A 108 -26.07 -12.15 -29.70
C GLY A 108 -24.65 -11.62 -29.53
N ALA A 109 -24.51 -10.42 -29.00
CA ALA A 109 -23.19 -9.89 -28.62
C ALA A 109 -22.56 -10.72 -27.47
N GLY A 110 -21.24 -10.79 -27.45
CA GLY A 110 -20.48 -11.34 -26.34
C GLY A 110 -20.67 -10.49 -25.07
N GLY A 111 -20.64 -11.12 -23.91
CA GLY A 111 -20.71 -10.43 -22.62
C GLY A 111 -19.45 -9.63 -22.34
N THR A 112 -19.56 -8.58 -21.51
CA THR A 112 -18.41 -7.80 -21.03
C THR A 112 -17.60 -8.60 -20.06
N GLY A 113 -16.27 -8.38 -20.04
CA GLY A 113 -15.37 -8.92 -19.01
C GLY A 113 -15.66 -8.27 -17.65
N GLY A 114 -15.44 -9.04 -16.57
CA GLY A 114 -15.54 -8.54 -15.22
C GLY A 114 -14.43 -7.56 -14.86
N THR A 115 -14.66 -6.69 -13.88
CA THR A 115 -13.64 -5.78 -13.37
C THR A 115 -12.64 -6.51 -12.49
N GLY A 116 -11.34 -6.11 -12.54
CA GLY A 116 -10.35 -6.60 -11.60
C GLY A 116 -10.59 -6.08 -10.18
N GLY A 117 -10.23 -6.87 -9.16
CA GLY A 117 -10.31 -6.46 -7.76
C GLY A 117 -9.26 -5.41 -7.41
N GLY A 118 -9.50 -4.58 -6.41
CA GLY A 118 -8.51 -3.64 -5.89
C GLY A 118 -7.37 -4.34 -5.15
N GLY A 119 -6.16 -3.77 -5.22
CA GLY A 119 -5.04 -4.21 -4.40
C GLY A 119 -5.22 -3.84 -2.94
N ALA A 120 -4.66 -4.61 -2.02
CA ALA A 120 -4.71 -4.31 -0.59
C ALA A 120 -3.81 -3.14 -0.23
N ALA A 121 -4.13 -2.42 0.85
CA ALA A 121 -3.29 -1.35 1.36
C ALA A 121 -2.00 -1.91 1.98
N GLY A 122 -0.91 -1.16 1.87
CA GLY A 122 0.33 -1.43 2.58
C GLY A 122 0.18 -1.18 4.08
N PHE A 123 0.99 -1.83 4.88
CA PHE A 123 0.95 -1.68 6.34
C PHE A 123 1.79 -0.48 6.82
N ALA A 124 1.42 0.08 7.98
CA ALA A 124 2.16 1.19 8.56
C ALA A 124 3.52 0.74 9.11
N GLY A 125 4.50 1.64 9.07
CA GLY A 125 5.76 1.49 9.78
C GLY A 125 5.58 1.57 11.29
N GLY A 126 6.46 0.96 12.06
CA GLY A 126 6.48 1.02 13.51
C GLY A 126 6.91 2.40 14.02
N VAL A 127 6.48 2.75 15.20
CA VAL A 127 6.88 4.00 15.87
C VAL A 127 8.30 3.85 16.43
N GLY A 128 9.13 4.89 16.31
CA GLY A 128 10.45 4.96 16.96
C GLY A 128 10.33 4.90 18.48
N GLY A 129 11.29 4.28 19.15
CA GLY A 129 11.34 4.22 20.61
C GLY A 129 11.61 5.60 21.23
N ALA A 130 11.06 5.88 22.41
CA ALA A 130 11.40 7.10 23.12
C ALA A 130 12.85 7.07 23.65
N GLY A 131 13.52 8.22 23.68
CA GLY A 131 14.79 8.38 24.35
C GLY A 131 14.69 8.13 25.86
N GLY A 132 15.75 7.65 26.48
CA GLY A 132 15.84 7.45 27.93
C GLY A 132 16.01 8.76 28.68
N GLU A 133 15.70 8.77 29.96
CA GLU A 133 15.92 9.93 30.83
C GLU A 133 17.37 9.98 31.33
N GLY A 134 17.96 11.18 31.38
CA GLY A 134 19.18 11.46 32.16
C GLY A 134 18.80 11.99 33.51
N LEU A 135 19.31 11.42 34.59
CA LEU A 135 19.05 11.88 35.97
C LEU A 135 20.36 12.00 36.74
N THR A 136 20.61 13.18 37.30
CA THR A 136 21.74 13.38 38.25
C THR A 136 21.25 13.98 39.56
N ASP A 137 21.79 13.45 40.67
CA ASP A 137 21.51 13.98 42.02
C ASP A 137 22.53 15.05 42.43
N GLY A 138 23.58 15.26 41.61
CA GLY A 138 24.67 16.20 41.85
C GLY A 138 24.63 17.43 40.96
N ALA A 139 25.78 18.11 40.88
CA ALA A 139 25.96 19.31 40.03
C ALA A 139 26.36 19.01 38.56
N GLY A 140 26.36 17.72 38.18
CA GLY A 140 26.67 17.31 36.83
C GLY A 140 25.55 17.64 35.83
N THR A 141 25.81 17.42 34.53
CA THR A 141 24.81 17.58 33.48
C THR A 141 23.96 16.33 33.38
N ALA A 142 22.63 16.51 33.34
CA ALA A 142 21.67 15.46 32.99
C ALA A 142 21.15 15.69 31.57
N GLU A 143 21.41 14.76 30.69
CA GLU A 143 20.97 14.85 29.28
C GLU A 143 20.04 13.67 28.95
N GLY A 144 18.86 13.96 28.39
CA GLY A 144 17.96 12.95 27.86
C GLY A 144 18.46 12.36 26.55
N GLY A 145 18.22 11.06 26.32
CA GLY A 145 18.54 10.41 25.08
C GLY A 145 17.63 10.86 23.92
N THR A 146 18.09 10.72 22.69
CA THR A 146 17.28 11.05 21.50
C THR A 146 16.19 10.01 21.23
N GLY A 147 15.09 10.43 20.63
CA GLY A 147 14.05 9.53 20.17
C GLY A 147 14.50 8.73 18.93
N GLY A 148 14.08 7.47 18.83
CA GLY A 148 14.35 6.61 17.67
C GLY A 148 13.59 7.06 16.42
N LEU A 149 14.08 6.66 15.25
CA LEU A 149 13.43 6.92 13.97
C LEU A 149 12.13 6.12 13.83
N GLY A 150 11.14 6.67 13.12
CA GLY A 150 9.96 5.91 12.67
C GLY A 150 10.30 4.95 11.53
N GLY A 151 9.66 3.77 11.52
CA GLY A 151 9.81 2.79 10.43
C GLY A 151 9.12 3.22 9.14
N LEU A 152 9.54 2.68 8.01
CA LEU A 152 8.94 2.97 6.70
C LEU A 152 7.55 2.34 6.56
N GLY A 153 6.67 3.00 5.81
CA GLY A 153 5.39 2.42 5.41
C GLY A 153 5.55 1.35 4.31
N GLY A 154 4.75 0.30 4.36
CA GLY A 154 4.72 -0.77 3.36
C GLY A 154 4.10 -0.33 2.03
N VAL A 155 4.48 -0.96 0.93
CA VAL A 155 3.94 -0.68 -0.42
C VAL A 155 2.52 -1.24 -0.56
N GLY A 156 1.63 -0.51 -1.24
CA GLY A 156 0.29 -1.00 -1.58
C GLY A 156 0.31 -2.12 -2.63
N GLY A 157 -0.66 -3.05 -2.56
CA GLY A 157 -0.79 -4.15 -3.51
C GLY A 157 -1.18 -3.72 -4.91
N THR A 158 -0.86 -4.51 -5.93
CA THR A 158 -1.29 -4.26 -7.30
C THR A 158 -2.78 -4.53 -7.49
N GLY A 159 -3.45 -3.75 -8.34
CA GLY A 159 -4.82 -4.07 -8.77
C GLY A 159 -4.88 -5.32 -9.66
N GLY A 160 -5.94 -6.10 -9.56
CA GLY A 160 -6.18 -7.26 -10.41
C GLY A 160 -6.45 -6.89 -11.88
N MET A 161 -6.16 -7.78 -12.81
CA MET A 161 -6.46 -7.57 -14.22
C MET A 161 -7.97 -7.59 -14.49
N GLY A 162 -8.46 -6.80 -15.44
CA GLY A 162 -9.82 -6.92 -15.97
C GLY A 162 -10.00 -8.22 -16.76
N GLY A 163 -11.19 -8.82 -16.71
CA GLY A 163 -11.52 -10.01 -17.47
C GLY A 163 -11.66 -9.72 -18.97
N SER A 164 -11.38 -10.71 -19.82
CA SER A 164 -11.60 -10.55 -21.26
C SER A 164 -13.08 -10.51 -21.63
N GLY A 165 -13.42 -9.77 -22.67
CA GLY A 165 -14.76 -9.79 -23.28
C GLY A 165 -15.07 -11.13 -23.94
N GLY A 166 -16.35 -11.54 -23.95
CA GLY A 166 -16.81 -12.76 -24.57
C GLY A 166 -16.84 -12.66 -26.09
N VAL A 167 -16.84 -13.81 -26.80
CA VAL A 167 -16.99 -13.86 -28.25
C VAL A 167 -18.44 -13.59 -28.67
N GLY A 168 -18.66 -12.99 -29.85
CA GLY A 168 -20.00 -12.81 -30.43
C GLY A 168 -20.61 -14.12 -30.91
N GLY A 169 -21.93 -14.26 -30.81
CA GLY A 169 -22.66 -15.41 -31.33
C GLY A 169 -22.80 -15.39 -32.87
N ASN A 170 -22.85 -16.55 -33.51
CA ASN A 170 -23.03 -16.63 -34.93
C ASN A 170 -24.47 -16.27 -35.39
N GLY A 171 -24.61 -15.63 -36.51
CA GLY A 171 -25.89 -15.42 -37.17
C GLY A 171 -26.52 -16.72 -37.65
N GLY A 172 -27.85 -16.83 -37.59
CA GLY A 172 -28.60 -17.97 -38.03
C GLY A 172 -28.69 -18.03 -39.56
N ALA A 173 -28.73 -19.26 -40.16
CA ALA A 173 -28.94 -19.43 -41.56
C ALA A 173 -30.38 -19.06 -41.99
N ALA A 174 -30.55 -18.51 -43.16
CA ALA A 174 -31.85 -18.27 -43.78
C ALA A 174 -32.54 -19.57 -44.23
N GLY A 175 -33.81 -19.45 -44.67
CA GLY A 175 -34.52 -20.52 -45.40
C GLY A 175 -33.82 -20.87 -46.70
N SER A 176 -33.98 -22.13 -47.16
CA SER A 176 -33.22 -22.67 -48.29
C SER A 176 -33.51 -21.97 -49.62
N LEU A 177 -34.71 -21.41 -49.81
CA LEU A 177 -35.09 -20.80 -51.06
C LEU A 177 -34.99 -19.27 -51.01
N ILE A 178 -35.63 -18.62 -50.06
CA ILE A 178 -35.65 -17.16 -49.96
C ILE A 178 -35.40 -16.75 -48.52
N GLY A 179 -34.38 -15.89 -48.30
CA GLY A 179 -34.11 -15.29 -47.02
C GLY A 179 -32.71 -14.74 -46.89
N LEU A 180 -32.54 -13.84 -45.97
CA LEU A 180 -31.25 -13.27 -45.59
C LEU A 180 -30.66 -14.02 -44.43
N GLY A 181 -29.36 -14.33 -44.43
CA GLY A 181 -28.63 -14.82 -43.30
C GLY A 181 -28.59 -13.78 -42.19
N GLY A 182 -28.69 -14.20 -40.95
CA GLY A 182 -28.57 -13.30 -39.77
C GLY A 182 -27.15 -12.78 -39.63
N GLY A 183 -26.97 -11.55 -39.16
CA GLY A 183 -25.66 -11.01 -38.85
C GLY A 183 -25.02 -11.70 -37.64
N GLY A 184 -23.71 -11.83 -37.62
CA GLY A 184 -22.98 -12.25 -36.43
C GLY A 184 -22.99 -11.19 -35.33
N GLY A 185 -23.02 -11.59 -34.05
CA GLY A 185 -22.91 -10.69 -32.91
C GLY A 185 -21.51 -10.12 -32.75
N ALA A 186 -21.39 -8.93 -32.21
CA ALA A 186 -20.10 -8.33 -31.87
C ALA A 186 -19.44 -9.05 -30.69
N GLY A 187 -18.10 -9.04 -30.60
CA GLY A 187 -17.36 -9.44 -29.42
C GLY A 187 -17.64 -8.51 -28.25
N GLY A 188 -17.59 -9.03 -27.02
CA GLY A 188 -17.80 -8.26 -25.81
C GLY A 188 -16.61 -7.35 -25.47
N VAL A 189 -16.87 -6.30 -24.71
CA VAL A 189 -15.82 -5.39 -24.25
C VAL A 189 -15.03 -6.04 -23.11
N GLY A 190 -13.70 -5.78 -23.06
CA GLY A 190 -12.86 -6.19 -21.92
C GLY A 190 -13.24 -5.46 -20.64
N GLY A 191 -13.06 -6.11 -19.50
CA GLY A 191 -13.28 -5.53 -18.19
C GLY A 191 -12.22 -4.51 -17.80
N THR A 192 -12.53 -3.61 -16.87
CA THR A 192 -11.56 -2.65 -16.34
C THR A 192 -10.58 -3.32 -15.39
N GLY A 193 -9.32 -2.85 -15.35
CA GLY A 193 -8.35 -3.25 -14.34
C GLY A 193 -8.72 -2.74 -12.94
N GLY A 194 -8.35 -3.47 -11.91
CA GLY A 194 -8.53 -3.06 -10.52
C GLY A 194 -7.65 -1.90 -10.10
N ILE A 195 -8.05 -1.16 -9.09
CA ILE A 195 -7.28 -0.05 -8.52
C ILE A 195 -6.12 -0.60 -7.71
N GLY A 196 -4.92 0.04 -7.77
CA GLY A 196 -3.80 -0.29 -6.90
C GLY A 196 -4.10 0.05 -5.43
N GLY A 197 -3.56 -0.73 -4.51
CA GLY A 197 -3.70 -0.49 -3.06
C GLY A 197 -2.99 0.78 -2.61
N ILE A 198 -3.45 1.40 -1.53
CA ILE A 198 -2.82 2.57 -0.92
C ILE A 198 -1.53 2.15 -0.24
N GLY A 199 -0.47 2.95 -0.31
CA GLY A 199 0.76 2.74 0.47
C GLY A 199 0.52 2.90 1.97
N GLY A 200 1.22 2.14 2.80
CA GLY A 200 1.16 2.24 4.26
C GLY A 200 1.72 3.58 4.76
N ALA A 201 1.21 4.09 5.88
CA ALA A 201 1.78 5.27 6.51
C ALA A 201 3.16 4.98 7.09
N GLY A 202 4.06 5.95 7.07
CA GLY A 202 5.33 5.89 7.80
C GLY A 202 5.08 5.93 9.31
N GLY A 203 5.94 5.28 10.09
CA GLY A 203 5.87 5.35 11.54
C GLY A 203 6.28 6.71 12.07
N ASN A 204 5.75 7.12 13.22
CA ASN A 204 6.17 8.36 13.86
C ASN A 204 7.56 8.19 14.49
N GLY A 205 8.34 9.27 14.57
CA GLY A 205 9.56 9.33 15.38
C GLY A 205 9.27 9.22 16.88
N GLY A 206 10.18 8.67 17.63
CA GLY A 206 10.09 8.57 19.09
C GLY A 206 10.33 9.93 19.77
N ALA A 207 9.73 10.17 20.91
CA ALA A 207 10.01 11.37 21.69
C ALA A 207 11.42 11.34 22.29
N GLY A 208 12.05 12.51 22.43
CA GLY A 208 13.28 12.67 23.19
C GLY A 208 13.09 12.43 24.68
N GLY A 209 14.14 11.97 25.38
CA GLY A 209 14.15 11.76 26.82
C GLY A 209 14.29 13.08 27.59
N ALA A 210 13.84 13.11 28.87
CA ALA A 210 14.02 14.26 29.73
C ALA A 210 15.40 14.25 30.40
N GLY A 211 15.98 15.45 30.59
CA GLY A 211 17.10 15.67 31.50
C GLY A 211 16.58 16.21 32.81
N THR A 212 16.89 15.57 33.94
CA THR A 212 16.45 16.02 35.29
C THR A 212 17.60 15.97 36.29
N THR A 213 17.63 16.96 37.22
CA THR A 213 18.61 17.03 38.29
C THR A 213 17.95 17.41 39.59
N THR A 214 18.42 16.87 40.70
CA THR A 214 18.05 17.25 42.05
C THR A 214 19.14 18.11 42.73
N GLY A 215 20.34 18.13 42.17
CA GLY A 215 21.54 18.81 42.72
C GLY A 215 21.88 20.17 42.10
N GLY A 216 21.04 20.69 41.19
CA GLY A 216 21.23 22.03 40.58
C GLY A 216 22.19 22.07 39.41
N GLY A 217 22.53 20.92 38.80
CA GLY A 217 23.29 20.81 37.57
C GLY A 217 22.50 21.25 36.32
N ALA A 218 23.14 21.28 35.17
CA ALA A 218 22.48 21.59 33.91
C ALA A 218 21.58 20.43 33.47
N THR A 219 20.43 20.72 32.89
CA THR A 219 19.51 19.73 32.32
C THR A 219 19.26 20.02 30.85
N ILE A 220 19.41 19.02 30.01
CA ILE A 220 19.24 19.09 28.56
C ILE A 220 18.22 18.03 28.14
N GLY A 221 17.18 18.41 27.42
CA GLY A 221 16.25 17.46 26.79
C GLY A 221 16.85 16.83 25.56
N GLY A 222 16.62 15.53 25.36
CA GLY A 222 17.01 14.82 24.15
C GLY A 222 16.17 15.27 22.93
N GLY A 223 16.74 15.21 21.73
CA GLY A 223 16.00 15.51 20.50
C GLY A 223 14.92 14.47 20.18
N GLY A 224 13.84 14.87 19.54
CA GLY A 224 12.84 13.95 18.98
C GLY A 224 13.39 13.19 17.75
N GLY A 225 12.97 11.94 17.58
CA GLY A 225 13.32 11.16 16.38
C GLY A 225 12.56 11.62 15.14
N THR A 226 13.13 11.41 13.95
CA THR A 226 12.42 11.73 12.70
C THR A 226 11.34 10.69 12.37
N GLY A 227 10.28 11.11 11.64
CA GLY A 227 9.25 10.21 11.14
C GLY A 227 9.77 9.30 10.02
N GLY A 228 9.13 8.15 9.82
CA GLY A 228 9.40 7.25 8.69
C GLY A 228 8.68 7.70 7.41
N VAL A 229 9.26 7.44 6.25
CA VAL A 229 8.63 7.77 4.95
C VAL A 229 7.43 6.88 4.70
N GLY A 230 6.35 7.43 4.11
CA GLY A 230 5.16 6.70 3.69
C GLY A 230 5.48 5.73 2.54
N GLY A 231 4.81 4.56 2.55
CA GLY A 231 4.94 3.55 1.51
C GLY A 231 4.38 4.03 0.16
N ALA A 232 4.92 3.52 -0.94
CA ALA A 232 4.40 3.80 -2.27
C ALA A 232 3.03 3.14 -2.49
N GLY A 233 2.17 3.77 -3.29
CA GLY A 233 0.92 3.17 -3.75
C GLY A 233 1.16 2.01 -4.74
N GLY A 234 0.30 1.01 -4.72
CA GLY A 234 0.35 -0.12 -5.63
C GLY A 234 -0.02 0.28 -7.07
N THR A 235 0.46 -0.46 -8.05
CA THR A 235 0.14 -0.21 -9.45
C THR A 235 -1.29 -0.65 -9.76
N GLY A 236 -1.97 0.06 -10.67
CA GLY A 236 -3.29 -0.33 -11.17
C GLY A 236 -3.20 -1.59 -12.03
N GLY A 237 -4.25 -2.43 -11.99
CA GLY A 237 -4.36 -3.64 -12.81
C GLY A 237 -4.54 -3.30 -14.29
N THR A 238 -4.11 -4.19 -15.19
CA THR A 238 -4.29 -4.00 -16.63
C THR A 238 -5.76 -4.21 -17.01
N GLY A 239 -6.24 -3.47 -18.02
CA GLY A 239 -7.56 -3.68 -18.62
C GLY A 239 -7.65 -5.03 -19.34
N GLY A 240 -8.81 -5.67 -19.30
CA GLY A 240 -9.04 -6.94 -20.01
C GLY A 240 -9.06 -6.76 -21.53
N ALA A 241 -8.66 -7.80 -22.27
CA ALA A 241 -8.75 -7.79 -23.72
C ALA A 241 -10.22 -7.78 -24.17
N GLY A 242 -10.53 -7.11 -25.28
CA GLY A 242 -11.84 -7.22 -25.93
C GLY A 242 -12.06 -8.61 -26.52
N GLY A 243 -13.30 -8.99 -26.77
CA GLY A 243 -13.63 -10.25 -27.43
C GLY A 243 -12.95 -10.31 -28.80
N THR A 244 -12.12 -11.33 -29.01
CA THR A 244 -11.21 -11.43 -30.16
C THR A 244 -11.92 -11.68 -31.48
N THR A 245 -13.14 -12.24 -31.45
CA THR A 245 -13.92 -12.58 -32.65
C THR A 245 -15.36 -12.15 -32.46
N GLY A 246 -15.90 -11.44 -33.44
CA GLY A 246 -17.34 -11.38 -33.64
C GLY A 246 -17.85 -12.70 -34.24
N GLY A 247 -19.12 -12.96 -34.09
CA GLY A 247 -19.78 -14.12 -34.69
C GLY A 247 -19.72 -14.06 -36.21
N SER A 248 -19.68 -15.22 -36.85
CA SER A 248 -19.86 -15.30 -38.30
C SER A 248 -21.29 -14.94 -38.69
N GLY A 249 -21.47 -14.32 -39.88
CA GLY A 249 -22.79 -14.16 -40.47
C GLY A 249 -23.38 -15.51 -40.91
N GLY A 250 -24.69 -15.66 -40.83
CA GLY A 250 -25.43 -16.82 -41.28
C GLY A 250 -25.49 -16.91 -42.82
N ALA A 251 -25.61 -18.11 -43.36
CA ALA A 251 -25.80 -18.32 -44.79
C ALA A 251 -27.13 -17.75 -45.26
N GLY A 252 -27.16 -17.10 -46.42
CA GLY A 252 -28.38 -16.71 -47.15
C GLY A 252 -29.03 -17.87 -47.88
N GLY A 253 -30.33 -17.75 -48.25
CA GLY A 253 -31.01 -18.68 -49.13
C GLY A 253 -30.54 -18.56 -50.60
N LEU A 254 -31.10 -19.41 -51.50
CA LEU A 254 -30.80 -19.36 -52.93
C LEU A 254 -31.07 -17.95 -53.52
N ILE A 255 -32.11 -17.29 -53.02
CA ILE A 255 -32.40 -15.89 -53.33
C ILE A 255 -32.26 -15.11 -52.00
N GLY A 256 -31.07 -14.59 -51.76
CA GLY A 256 -30.73 -13.84 -50.56
C GLY A 256 -29.23 -13.71 -50.37
N TRP A 257 -28.85 -12.96 -49.31
CA TRP A 257 -27.47 -12.66 -49.00
C TRP A 257 -27.08 -13.29 -47.68
N ALA A 258 -25.81 -13.67 -47.54
CA ALA A 258 -25.27 -14.04 -46.24
C ALA A 258 -25.27 -12.85 -45.28
N GLY A 259 -25.44 -13.08 -44.02
CA GLY A 259 -25.29 -12.07 -42.97
C GLY A 259 -23.85 -11.57 -42.86
N ALA A 260 -23.69 -10.32 -42.43
CA ALA A 260 -22.36 -9.79 -42.13
C ALA A 260 -21.76 -10.43 -40.84
N ALA A 261 -20.45 -10.59 -40.81
CA ALA A 261 -19.76 -10.98 -39.57
C ALA A 261 -19.83 -9.86 -38.54
N GLY A 262 -19.86 -10.21 -37.25
CA GLY A 262 -19.75 -9.27 -36.18
C GLY A 262 -18.34 -8.71 -36.01
N GLY A 263 -18.22 -7.51 -35.44
CA GLY A 263 -16.94 -6.89 -35.14
C GLY A 263 -16.28 -7.47 -33.86
N THR A 264 -14.99 -7.19 -33.67
CA THR A 264 -14.28 -7.48 -32.42
C THR A 264 -14.73 -6.55 -31.28
N GLY A 265 -14.60 -6.99 -30.04
CA GLY A 265 -14.83 -6.13 -28.87
C GLY A 265 -13.65 -5.18 -28.61
N ALA A 266 -13.93 -4.05 -27.97
CA ALA A 266 -12.89 -3.14 -27.49
C ALA A 266 -12.23 -3.68 -26.21
N GLY A 267 -10.96 -3.34 -26.00
CA GLY A 267 -10.28 -3.62 -24.75
C GLY A 267 -10.81 -2.75 -23.60
N GLY A 268 -10.71 -3.26 -22.39
CA GLY A 268 -11.06 -2.55 -21.17
C GLY A 268 -10.03 -1.50 -20.78
N THR A 269 -10.41 -0.56 -19.91
CA THR A 269 -9.49 0.44 -19.39
C THR A 269 -8.59 -0.14 -18.30
N GLY A 270 -7.35 0.36 -18.21
CA GLY A 270 -6.46 0.05 -17.09
C GLY A 270 -6.98 0.65 -15.77
N GLY A 271 -6.71 0.00 -14.65
CA GLY A 271 -7.04 0.49 -13.32
C GLY A 271 -6.17 1.68 -12.90
N GLN A 272 -6.66 2.48 -11.98
CA GLN A 272 -5.89 3.59 -11.41
C GLN A 272 -4.79 3.05 -10.49
N GLY A 273 -3.64 3.78 -10.42
CA GLY A 273 -2.63 3.55 -9.40
C GLY A 273 -3.14 3.91 -8.02
N GLY A 274 -2.68 3.21 -6.99
CA GLY A 274 -2.99 3.50 -5.60
C GLY A 274 -2.35 4.81 -5.13
N LEU A 275 -2.91 5.44 -4.10
CA LEU A 275 -2.34 6.62 -3.47
C LEU A 275 -1.06 6.23 -2.69
N GLY A 276 -0.10 7.14 -2.58
CA GLY A 276 1.02 7.01 -1.67
C GLY A 276 0.55 7.11 -0.20
N GLY A 277 1.22 6.41 0.69
CA GLY A 277 0.99 6.50 2.13
C GLY A 277 1.44 7.83 2.72
N GLN A 278 0.85 8.26 3.82
CA GLN A 278 1.25 9.46 4.55
C GLN A 278 2.65 9.28 5.16
N GLY A 279 3.46 10.34 5.18
CA GLY A 279 4.71 10.40 5.94
C GLY A 279 4.45 10.40 7.45
N GLY A 280 5.35 9.79 8.21
CA GLY A 280 5.30 9.80 9.68
C GLY A 280 5.60 11.18 10.26
N ASN A 281 5.02 11.48 11.42
CA ASN A 281 5.30 12.71 12.15
C ASN A 281 6.65 12.61 12.86
N GLY A 282 7.33 13.76 13.05
CA GLY A 282 8.48 13.85 13.93
C GLY A 282 8.07 13.66 15.40
N GLY A 283 8.96 13.11 16.22
CA GLY A 283 8.78 12.98 17.65
C GLY A 283 8.99 14.32 18.37
N ASN A 284 8.35 14.53 19.49
CA ASN A 284 8.58 15.74 20.29
C ASN A 284 9.96 15.71 20.94
N GLY A 285 10.56 16.87 21.14
CA GLY A 285 11.77 17.05 21.94
C GLY A 285 11.51 16.73 23.42
N GLY A 286 12.55 16.29 24.13
CA GLY A 286 12.54 16.03 25.55
C GLY A 286 12.61 17.32 26.38
N THR A 287 12.14 17.28 27.64
CA THR A 287 12.16 18.43 28.53
C THR A 287 13.47 18.56 29.30
N GLY A 288 13.87 19.77 29.61
CA GLY A 288 15.05 20.15 30.39
C GLY A 288 15.12 21.66 30.53
N ALA A 289 16.12 22.22 31.21
CA ALA A 289 16.35 23.66 31.24
C ALA A 289 16.70 24.19 29.85
N THR A 290 17.34 23.33 29.04
CA THR A 290 17.44 23.48 27.59
C THR A 290 16.61 22.37 26.98
N GLY A 291 15.47 22.69 26.41
CA GLY A 291 14.59 21.70 25.75
C GLY A 291 15.24 21.07 24.52
N GLY A 292 14.90 19.82 24.25
CA GLY A 292 15.30 19.12 23.02
C GLY A 292 14.52 19.63 21.82
N GLN A 293 15.13 19.59 20.63
CA GLN A 293 14.44 19.93 19.38
C GLN A 293 13.42 18.88 18.99
N GLY A 294 12.31 19.28 18.43
CA GLY A 294 11.36 18.38 17.79
C GLY A 294 11.97 17.71 16.59
N GLY A 295 11.66 16.41 16.39
CA GLY A 295 12.12 15.65 15.23
C GLY A 295 11.45 16.10 13.93
N ASP A 296 12.13 15.90 12.81
CA ASP A 296 11.61 16.22 11.48
C ASP A 296 10.48 15.25 11.06
N PHE A 297 9.54 15.75 10.29
CA PHE A 297 8.55 14.90 9.63
C PHE A 297 9.14 14.20 8.40
N ALA A 298 8.48 13.13 7.98
CA ALA A 298 8.83 12.45 6.73
C ALA A 298 7.87 12.80 5.59
N LEU A 299 8.35 12.60 4.37
CA LEU A 299 7.55 12.77 3.15
C LEU A 299 6.55 11.62 3.00
N GLY A 300 5.46 11.89 2.31
CA GLY A 300 4.53 10.88 1.87
C GLY A 300 5.14 10.01 0.76
N GLY A 301 4.65 8.78 0.63
CA GLY A 301 5.03 7.86 -0.42
C GLY A 301 4.53 8.30 -1.80
N ASN A 302 5.19 7.85 -2.86
CA ASN A 302 4.78 8.12 -4.24
C ASN A 302 3.48 7.39 -4.56
N GLY A 303 2.65 7.98 -5.43
CA GLY A 303 1.50 7.28 -5.99
C GLY A 303 1.92 6.19 -6.97
N GLY A 304 1.17 5.09 -7.01
CA GLY A 304 1.38 3.97 -7.93
C GLY A 304 1.07 4.35 -9.37
N ALA A 305 1.70 3.67 -10.33
CA ALA A 305 1.41 3.86 -11.75
C ALA A 305 0.01 3.33 -12.10
N GLY A 306 -0.64 3.96 -13.08
CA GLY A 306 -1.87 3.41 -13.65
C GLY A 306 -1.60 2.14 -14.47
N GLY A 307 -2.56 1.21 -14.52
CA GLY A 307 -2.49 0.00 -15.32
C GLY A 307 -2.60 0.29 -16.81
N ALA A 308 -2.02 -0.57 -17.65
CA ALA A 308 -2.17 -0.48 -19.10
C ALA A 308 -3.61 -0.80 -19.53
N GLY A 309 -4.08 -0.18 -20.63
CA GLY A 309 -5.35 -0.54 -21.25
C GLY A 309 -5.30 -1.91 -21.92
N GLY A 310 -6.44 -2.58 -22.01
CA GLY A 310 -6.60 -3.83 -22.74
C GLY A 310 -6.60 -3.61 -24.27
N SER A 311 -6.26 -4.65 -25.04
CA SER A 311 -6.23 -4.61 -26.51
C SER A 311 -7.52 -5.21 -27.08
N PRO A 312 -8.07 -4.69 -28.22
CA PRO A 312 -7.67 -3.47 -28.88
C PRO A 312 -8.32 -2.21 -28.26
N GLY A 313 -7.61 -1.11 -28.23
CA GLY A 313 -8.16 0.24 -28.00
C GLY A 313 -8.53 0.62 -26.56
N GLY A 314 -8.18 -0.19 -25.56
CA GLY A 314 -8.36 0.20 -24.15
C GLY A 314 -7.41 1.33 -23.74
N SER A 315 -7.87 2.30 -22.93
CA SER A 315 -7.07 3.37 -22.37
C SER A 315 -6.34 2.93 -21.10
N SER A 316 -5.15 3.50 -20.84
CA SER A 316 -4.43 3.28 -19.60
C SER A 316 -5.12 3.99 -18.42
N GLY A 317 -4.95 3.45 -17.21
CA GLY A 317 -5.35 4.09 -15.98
C GLY A 317 -4.45 5.29 -15.64
N ILE A 318 -4.92 6.15 -14.75
CA ILE A 318 -4.17 7.30 -14.25
C ILE A 318 -3.27 6.90 -13.09
N GLN A 319 -2.17 7.64 -12.90
CA GLN A 319 -1.29 7.47 -11.75
C GLN A 319 -2.00 7.94 -10.47
N GLY A 320 -1.73 7.26 -9.36
CA GLY A 320 -2.15 7.70 -8.03
C GLY A 320 -1.40 8.97 -7.58
N ASN A 321 -1.99 9.69 -6.64
CA ASN A 321 -1.34 10.87 -6.05
C ASN A 321 -0.30 10.46 -4.99
N MET A 322 0.69 11.35 -4.78
CA MET A 322 1.61 11.23 -3.64
C MET A 322 0.83 11.38 -2.33
N GLY A 323 1.25 10.66 -1.31
CA GLY A 323 0.73 10.80 0.04
C GLY A 323 1.13 12.15 0.66
N PRO A 324 0.37 12.67 1.63
CA PRO A 324 0.74 13.89 2.32
C PRO A 324 1.98 13.67 3.22
N PRO A 325 2.78 14.71 3.48
CA PRO A 325 3.85 14.65 4.48
C PRO A 325 3.28 14.51 5.90
N GLY A 326 4.12 14.10 6.84
CA GLY A 326 3.85 14.18 8.27
C GLY A 326 3.92 15.61 8.80
N THR A 327 3.87 15.76 10.12
CA THR A 327 4.03 17.04 10.83
C THR A 327 5.31 17.03 11.67
N GLN A 328 5.93 18.19 11.85
CA GLN A 328 7.08 18.35 12.73
C GLN A 328 6.71 18.10 14.19
N GLY A 329 7.62 17.48 14.95
CA GLY A 329 7.51 17.36 16.40
C GLY A 329 7.65 18.73 17.07
N ALA A 330 7.05 18.88 18.26
CA ALA A 330 7.21 20.09 19.07
C ALA A 330 8.56 20.08 19.80
N ASP A 331 9.11 21.27 20.03
CA ASP A 331 10.27 21.41 20.91
C ASP A 331 9.86 21.18 22.37
N GLY A 332 10.77 20.67 23.18
CA GLY A 332 10.56 20.36 24.60
C GLY A 332 10.77 21.52 25.55
#